data_3c42fc9e61d9f9d72cb19a59b738a6e1
#
_entry.id   3c42fc9e61d9f9d72cb19a59b738a6e1
#
_cell.length_a   1.000
_cell.length_b   1.000
_cell.length_c   1.000
_cell.angle_alpha   90.00
_cell.angle_beta   90.00
_cell.angle_gamma   90.00
#
_symmetry.space_group_name_H-M   'P 1'
#
loop_
_entity.id
_entity.type
_entity.pdbx_description
1 polymer ?
#
loop_
_entity_poly.entity_id
_entity_poly.type
_entity_poly.pdbx_seq_one_letter_code
_entity_poly.pdbx_strand_id
1 'polypeptide(L)'
;MYSSVDTIWVLLGAALVFFMQAGFAMVETGLTRAKNAGNIIMKNLMDFALGTVAFWLAGFGIMFAGDGALIGGFDPFILGDYSSTFPSWAFVIFQTVFCATAATIVSGAMAERTKFLSYCIYSVAISLIVYPVGGHWIWGGGWLSQLGFHDFAGSTAVHMVGGLCALIGAKMVGPRIGKYTKDGKANAIPGHSLTLAALGCFILWFCWFGFNGCSTVSMTGDETLVNASLIFVNTNLAAAVATCVVMIITWSRYKKPDVSMTLNGSLAGLVAITAGCDAVDPFGAAIIGLIAGFAVVFGVEFIDQKLKIDDPVGSISANFYPT
;
A
#
# COMPACT_ATOMS: atom_id res chain seq x y z
N MET A 1 2.27 31.57 -10.40
CA MET A 1 1.53 31.06 -11.59
C MET A 1 1.68 29.55 -11.55
N TYR A 2 0.60 28.81 -11.70
CA TYR A 2 0.65 27.35 -11.68
C TYR A 2 1.24 26.77 -12.98
N SER A 3 1.98 25.67 -12.87
CA SER A 3 2.46 24.88 -13.99
C SER A 3 1.37 23.92 -14.45
N SER A 4 0.97 24.02 -15.72
CA SER A 4 -0.02 23.09 -16.30
C SER A 4 0.49 21.66 -16.33
N VAL A 5 1.79 21.47 -16.59
CA VAL A 5 2.41 20.13 -16.67
C VAL A 5 2.45 19.47 -15.29
N ASP A 6 2.90 20.20 -14.25
CA ASP A 6 2.93 19.67 -12.87
C ASP A 6 1.52 19.38 -12.37
N THR A 7 0.55 20.27 -12.67
CA THR A 7 -0.86 20.04 -12.29
C THR A 7 -1.43 18.78 -12.93
N ILE A 8 -1.20 18.59 -14.25
CA ILE A 8 -1.65 17.37 -14.96
C ILE A 8 -0.97 16.14 -14.39
N TRP A 9 0.32 16.22 -14.07
CA TRP A 9 1.09 15.11 -13.52
C TRP A 9 0.55 14.64 -12.16
N VAL A 10 0.31 15.58 -11.26
CA VAL A 10 -0.27 15.29 -9.94
C VAL A 10 -1.68 14.72 -10.05
N LEU A 11 -2.53 15.28 -10.91
CA LEU A 11 -3.90 14.77 -11.14
C LEU A 11 -3.91 13.40 -11.81
N LEU A 12 -3.00 13.13 -12.75
CA LEU A 12 -2.83 11.81 -13.34
C LEU A 12 -2.41 10.79 -12.29
N GLY A 13 -1.46 11.16 -11.43
CA GLY A 13 -1.04 10.34 -10.29
C GLY A 13 -2.22 10.03 -9.36
N ALA A 14 -3.00 11.05 -9.01
CA ALA A 14 -4.20 10.85 -8.19
C ALA A 14 -5.21 9.88 -8.83
N ALA A 15 -5.44 9.98 -10.14
CA ALA A 15 -6.34 9.07 -10.87
C ALA A 15 -5.80 7.62 -10.91
N LEU A 16 -4.50 7.44 -11.14
CA LEU A 16 -3.87 6.12 -11.13
C LEU A 16 -3.90 5.49 -9.73
N VAL A 17 -3.56 6.24 -8.69
CA VAL A 17 -3.60 5.74 -7.30
C VAL A 17 -5.04 5.48 -6.86
N PHE A 18 -6.03 6.29 -7.26
CA PHE A 18 -7.44 5.94 -7.07
C PHE A 18 -7.79 4.57 -7.70
N PHE A 19 -7.32 4.32 -8.92
CA PHE A 19 -7.60 3.05 -9.60
C PHE A 19 -6.94 1.83 -8.93
N MET A 20 -5.94 2.04 -8.05
CA MET A 20 -5.43 0.96 -7.20
C MET A 20 -6.50 0.35 -6.29
N GLN A 21 -7.55 1.09 -5.93
CA GLN A 21 -8.67 0.54 -5.15
C GLN A 21 -9.36 -0.62 -5.88
N ALA A 22 -9.52 -0.51 -7.21
CA ALA A 22 -10.02 -1.62 -8.03
C ALA A 22 -9.04 -2.80 -8.03
N GLY A 23 -7.74 -2.54 -8.12
CA GLY A 23 -6.69 -3.55 -8.03
C GLY A 23 -6.73 -4.31 -6.72
N PHE A 24 -6.75 -3.61 -5.59
CA PHE A 24 -6.88 -4.22 -4.25
C PHE A 24 -8.16 -5.05 -4.11
N ALA A 25 -9.31 -4.49 -4.52
CA ALA A 25 -10.58 -5.20 -4.47
C ALA A 25 -10.54 -6.51 -5.27
N MET A 26 -9.86 -6.55 -6.43
CA MET A 26 -9.73 -7.75 -7.26
C MET A 26 -8.76 -8.77 -6.67
N VAL A 27 -7.59 -8.33 -6.16
CA VAL A 27 -6.63 -9.21 -5.46
C VAL A 27 -7.31 -9.85 -4.26
N GLU A 28 -7.92 -9.04 -3.42
CA GLU A 28 -8.57 -9.48 -2.19
C GLU A 28 -9.74 -10.44 -2.48
N THR A 29 -10.60 -10.09 -3.44
CA THR A 29 -11.71 -10.95 -3.85
C THR A 29 -11.22 -12.26 -4.43
N GLY A 30 -10.22 -12.24 -5.30
CA GLY A 30 -9.69 -13.43 -5.96
C GLY A 30 -9.03 -14.41 -5.00
N LEU A 31 -8.30 -13.92 -4.00
CA LEU A 31 -7.58 -14.73 -3.01
C LEU A 31 -8.44 -15.16 -1.81
N THR A 32 -9.70 -14.78 -1.76
CA THR A 32 -10.66 -15.19 -0.74
C THR A 32 -11.77 -16.07 -1.31
N ARG A 33 -12.64 -16.61 -0.45
CA ARG A 33 -13.75 -17.49 -0.88
C ARG A 33 -14.89 -16.69 -1.53
N ALA A 34 -15.46 -17.20 -2.62
CA ALA A 34 -16.49 -16.55 -3.44
C ALA A 34 -17.67 -15.99 -2.63
N LYS A 35 -18.08 -16.67 -1.56
CA LYS A 35 -19.20 -16.23 -0.70
C LYS A 35 -18.98 -14.87 -0.04
N ASN A 36 -17.73 -14.39 0.01
CA ASN A 36 -17.38 -13.12 0.62
C ASN A 36 -17.15 -12.00 -0.40
N ALA A 37 -17.21 -12.28 -1.71
CA ALA A 37 -16.87 -11.34 -2.78
C ALA A 37 -17.63 -10.01 -2.65
N GLY A 38 -18.95 -10.06 -2.47
CA GLY A 38 -19.77 -8.85 -2.31
C GLY A 38 -19.40 -8.02 -1.07
N ASN A 39 -19.07 -8.67 0.04
CA ASN A 39 -18.63 -7.98 1.26
C ASN A 39 -17.25 -7.31 1.05
N ILE A 40 -16.33 -7.98 0.35
CA ILE A 40 -14.99 -7.46 0.07
C ILE A 40 -15.06 -6.23 -0.84
N ILE A 41 -15.81 -6.31 -1.94
CA ILE A 41 -16.01 -5.18 -2.84
C ILE A 41 -16.63 -3.99 -2.10
N MET A 42 -17.66 -4.24 -1.28
CA MET A 42 -18.29 -3.18 -0.48
C MET A 42 -17.32 -2.57 0.53
N LYS A 43 -16.46 -3.37 1.18
CA LYS A 43 -15.42 -2.86 2.07
C LYS A 43 -14.48 -1.91 1.35
N ASN A 44 -13.92 -2.34 0.22
CA ASN A 44 -12.98 -1.51 -0.55
C ASN A 44 -13.63 -0.22 -1.06
N LEU A 45 -14.90 -0.26 -1.47
CA LEU A 45 -15.65 0.94 -1.86
C LEU A 45 -15.84 1.90 -0.67
N MET A 46 -16.28 1.37 0.48
CA MET A 46 -16.55 2.19 1.67
C MET A 46 -15.26 2.69 2.32
N ASP A 47 -14.17 1.96 2.19
CA ASP A 47 -12.85 2.40 2.64
C ASP A 47 -12.44 3.70 1.96
N PHE A 48 -12.52 3.71 0.64
CA PHE A 48 -12.25 4.93 -0.12
C PHE A 48 -13.24 6.06 0.22
N ALA A 49 -14.55 5.77 0.26
CA ALA A 49 -15.57 6.79 0.49
C ALA A 49 -15.47 7.40 1.91
N LEU A 50 -15.39 6.55 2.94
CA LEU A 50 -15.27 7.00 4.33
C LEU A 50 -13.91 7.63 4.61
N GLY A 51 -12.83 7.05 4.04
CA GLY A 51 -11.48 7.59 4.13
C GLY A 51 -11.38 8.99 3.54
N THR A 52 -11.96 9.21 2.35
CA THR A 52 -12.02 10.53 1.73
C THR A 52 -12.71 11.55 2.63
N VAL A 53 -13.87 11.22 3.18
CA VAL A 53 -14.62 12.13 4.06
C VAL A 53 -13.84 12.41 5.35
N ALA A 54 -13.29 11.38 5.98
CA ALA A 54 -12.54 11.52 7.25
C ALA A 54 -11.26 12.34 7.05
N PHE A 55 -10.53 12.10 5.97
CA PHE A 55 -9.31 12.80 5.65
C PHE A 55 -9.58 14.29 5.32
N TRP A 56 -10.65 14.58 4.55
CA TRP A 56 -11.10 15.94 4.28
C TRP A 56 -11.58 16.67 5.54
N LEU A 57 -12.29 15.99 6.45
CA LEU A 57 -12.82 16.61 7.67
C LEU A 57 -11.72 17.15 8.58
N ALA A 58 -10.63 16.39 8.78
CA ALA A 58 -9.54 16.80 9.66
C ALA A 58 -8.21 16.07 9.41
N GLY A 59 -8.21 14.88 8.81
CA GLY A 59 -6.99 14.09 8.63
C GLY A 59 -5.91 14.84 7.84
N PHE A 60 -6.28 15.50 6.75
CA PHE A 60 -5.36 16.30 5.96
C PHE A 60 -4.71 17.43 6.78
N GLY A 61 -5.49 18.14 7.58
CA GLY A 61 -4.97 19.19 8.46
C GLY A 61 -4.03 18.65 9.53
N ILE A 62 -4.36 17.50 10.13
CA ILE A 62 -3.46 16.80 11.09
C ILE A 62 -2.12 16.49 10.43
N MET A 63 -2.13 16.16 9.13
CA MET A 63 -0.93 15.78 8.39
C MET A 63 -0.10 16.98 7.93
N PHE A 64 -0.74 18.06 7.43
CA PHE A 64 -0.05 19.10 6.64
C PHE A 64 -0.25 20.54 7.13
N ALA A 65 -1.09 20.82 8.15
CA ALA A 65 -1.43 22.20 8.51
C ALA A 65 -0.33 22.98 9.28
N GLY A 66 0.83 22.39 9.50
CA GLY A 66 1.97 23.02 10.17
C GLY A 66 3.13 22.07 10.37
N ASP A 67 4.15 22.50 11.08
CA ASP A 67 5.47 21.88 11.24
C ASP A 67 5.74 21.31 12.65
N GLY A 68 4.67 20.99 13.39
CA GLY A 68 4.79 20.38 14.73
C GLY A 68 5.52 19.02 14.67
N ALA A 69 6.24 18.64 15.72
CA ALA A 69 7.02 17.40 15.73
C ALA A 69 6.14 16.14 15.60
N LEU A 70 4.92 16.14 16.16
CA LEU A 70 4.05 14.96 16.23
C LEU A 70 2.84 15.04 15.31
N ILE A 71 2.28 16.22 15.12
CA ILE A 71 1.16 16.52 14.21
C ILE A 71 1.38 17.87 13.55
N GLY A 72 0.88 18.05 12.33
CA GLY A 72 0.96 19.33 11.61
C GLY A 72 0.13 20.41 12.27
N GLY A 73 -1.14 20.13 12.50
CA GLY A 73 -2.04 21.11 13.08
C GLY A 73 -3.50 20.68 13.00
N PHE A 74 -4.38 21.65 13.02
CA PHE A 74 -5.81 21.42 12.87
C PHE A 74 -6.38 22.38 11.85
N ASP A 75 -6.66 21.89 10.65
CA ASP A 75 -7.30 22.63 9.56
C ASP A 75 -8.50 21.82 9.04
N PRO A 76 -9.65 21.90 9.73
CA PRO A 76 -10.85 21.18 9.31
C PRO A 76 -11.35 21.71 7.98
N PHE A 77 -11.79 20.80 7.11
CA PHE A 77 -12.31 21.09 5.76
C PHE A 77 -11.27 21.67 4.80
N ILE A 78 -9.99 21.75 5.17
CA ILE A 78 -8.88 22.19 4.32
C ILE A 78 -9.10 23.63 3.84
N LEU A 79 -9.14 24.55 4.79
CA LEU A 79 -9.36 25.99 4.54
C LEU A 79 -8.06 26.73 4.22
N GLY A 80 -6.90 26.14 4.56
CA GLY A 80 -5.58 26.69 4.27
C GLY A 80 -5.19 26.60 2.79
N ASP A 81 -4.12 27.29 2.44
CA ASP A 81 -3.51 27.19 1.10
C ASP A 81 -2.31 26.22 1.14
N TYR A 82 -2.40 25.15 0.38
CA TYR A 82 -1.38 24.10 0.22
C TYR A 82 -0.86 24.06 -1.24
N SER A 83 -0.98 25.17 -1.95
CA SER A 83 -0.50 25.29 -3.32
C SER A 83 1.03 25.30 -3.41
N SER A 84 1.54 24.82 -4.53
CA SER A 84 2.95 24.87 -4.90
C SER A 84 3.04 25.35 -6.36
N THR A 85 3.74 24.59 -7.20
CA THR A 85 3.67 24.79 -8.67
C THR A 85 2.31 24.38 -9.25
N PHE A 86 1.45 23.80 -8.45
CA PHE A 86 0.08 23.34 -8.77
C PHE A 86 -0.93 23.81 -7.71
N PRO A 87 -2.24 23.85 -8.03
CA PRO A 87 -3.29 24.26 -7.09
C PRO A 87 -3.40 23.34 -5.87
N SER A 88 -3.79 23.89 -4.70
CA SER A 88 -4.01 23.14 -3.46
C SER A 88 -4.87 21.88 -3.65
N TRP A 89 -5.96 21.98 -4.40
CA TRP A 89 -6.86 20.85 -4.62
C TRP A 89 -6.25 19.68 -5.39
N ALA A 90 -5.24 19.92 -6.23
CA ALA A 90 -4.47 18.86 -6.87
C ALA A 90 -3.64 18.08 -5.83
N PHE A 91 -3.02 18.77 -4.89
CA PHE A 91 -2.29 18.13 -3.78
C PHE A 91 -3.24 17.38 -2.85
N VAL A 92 -4.37 17.98 -2.50
CA VAL A 92 -5.38 17.37 -1.61
C VAL A 92 -5.89 16.06 -2.16
N ILE A 93 -6.32 16.00 -3.43
CA ILE A 93 -6.80 14.73 -4.01
C ILE A 93 -5.68 13.69 -4.12
N PHE A 94 -4.46 14.12 -4.45
CA PHE A 94 -3.31 13.23 -4.50
C PHE A 94 -3.03 12.60 -3.13
N GLN A 95 -2.99 13.37 -2.06
CA GLN A 95 -2.79 12.85 -0.70
C GLN A 95 -3.98 12.02 -0.18
N THR A 96 -5.20 12.35 -0.61
CA THR A 96 -6.40 11.58 -0.24
C THR A 96 -6.35 10.14 -0.73
N VAL A 97 -5.89 9.90 -1.96
CA VAL A 97 -5.81 8.55 -2.53
C VAL A 97 -4.70 7.71 -1.87
N PHE A 98 -3.63 8.33 -1.37
CA PHE A 98 -2.60 7.67 -0.57
C PHE A 98 -3.13 7.25 0.81
N CYS A 99 -3.90 8.12 1.46
CA CYS A 99 -4.59 7.81 2.72
C CYS A 99 -5.50 6.58 2.57
N ALA A 100 -6.30 6.55 1.52
CA ALA A 100 -7.18 5.43 1.23
C ALA A 100 -6.41 4.12 0.99
N THR A 101 -5.23 4.20 0.37
CA THR A 101 -4.37 3.03 0.15
C THR A 101 -3.88 2.44 1.48
N ALA A 102 -3.47 3.26 2.44
CA ALA A 102 -3.05 2.78 3.76
C ALA A 102 -4.18 2.03 4.49
N ALA A 103 -5.41 2.53 4.42
CA ALA A 103 -6.57 1.90 5.04
C ALA A 103 -6.97 0.59 4.34
N THR A 104 -6.92 0.53 3.00
CA THR A 104 -7.32 -0.64 2.21
C THR A 104 -6.40 -1.85 2.42
N ILE A 105 -5.11 -1.64 2.70
CA ILE A 105 -4.14 -2.72 2.99
C ILE A 105 -4.63 -3.60 4.16
N VAL A 106 -5.26 -3.02 5.16
CA VAL A 106 -5.77 -3.73 6.33
C VAL A 106 -6.93 -4.67 6.00
N SER A 107 -7.71 -4.34 4.97
CA SER A 107 -8.88 -5.11 4.54
C SER A 107 -8.57 -6.58 4.27
N GLY A 108 -7.51 -6.86 3.53
CA GLY A 108 -7.11 -8.21 3.13
C GLY A 108 -6.77 -9.12 4.29
N ALA A 109 -6.02 -8.61 5.26
CA ALA A 109 -5.60 -9.38 6.45
C ALA A 109 -6.77 -9.78 7.35
N MET A 110 -7.84 -8.97 7.39
CA MET A 110 -9.03 -9.24 8.20
C MET A 110 -10.20 -9.83 7.39
N ALA A 111 -9.98 -10.15 6.13
CA ALA A 111 -11.02 -10.66 5.23
C ALA A 111 -11.70 -11.92 5.77
N GLU A 112 -12.98 -12.11 5.39
CA GLU A 112 -13.83 -13.26 5.70
C GLU A 112 -14.33 -13.40 7.16
N ARG A 113 -13.89 -12.56 8.11
CA ARG A 113 -14.24 -12.70 9.53
C ARG A 113 -14.51 -11.40 10.28
N THR A 114 -14.30 -10.26 9.64
CA THR A 114 -14.56 -8.95 10.24
C THR A 114 -15.99 -8.50 9.93
N LYS A 115 -16.69 -7.99 10.93
CA LYS A 115 -18.01 -7.37 10.74
C LYS A 115 -17.85 -6.08 9.92
N PHE A 116 -18.77 -5.84 8.99
CA PHE A 116 -18.73 -4.67 8.11
C PHE A 116 -18.70 -3.34 8.88
N LEU A 117 -19.52 -3.20 9.91
CA LEU A 117 -19.51 -1.98 10.74
C LEU A 117 -18.14 -1.74 11.42
N SER A 118 -17.52 -2.80 11.97
CA SER A 118 -16.19 -2.68 12.57
C SER A 118 -15.14 -2.26 11.54
N TYR A 119 -15.29 -2.74 10.31
CA TYR A 119 -14.46 -2.31 9.20
C TYR A 119 -14.60 -0.81 8.92
N CYS A 120 -15.82 -0.31 8.81
CA CYS A 120 -16.07 1.12 8.59
C CYS A 120 -15.47 1.99 9.70
N ILE A 121 -15.60 1.56 10.97
CA ILE A 121 -15.06 2.30 12.12
C ILE A 121 -13.53 2.38 12.05
N TYR A 122 -12.85 1.28 11.80
CA TYR A 122 -11.39 1.33 11.75
C TYR A 122 -10.86 2.09 10.52
N SER A 123 -11.56 2.01 9.38
CA SER A 123 -11.20 2.77 8.17
C SER A 123 -11.23 4.27 8.45
N VAL A 124 -12.28 4.75 9.12
CA VAL A 124 -12.35 6.13 9.62
C VAL A 124 -11.21 6.46 10.58
N ALA A 125 -10.92 5.58 11.55
CA ALA A 125 -9.86 5.81 12.52
C ALA A 125 -8.46 5.87 11.87
N ILE A 126 -8.19 5.00 10.89
CA ILE A 126 -6.94 5.03 10.14
C ILE A 126 -6.84 6.33 9.34
N SER A 127 -7.86 6.68 8.60
CA SER A 127 -7.84 7.85 7.70
C SER A 127 -7.86 9.19 8.44
N LEU A 128 -8.44 9.23 9.65
CA LEU A 128 -8.54 10.46 10.44
C LEU A 128 -7.32 10.68 11.35
N ILE A 129 -6.72 9.61 11.87
CA ILE A 129 -5.72 9.69 12.94
C ILE A 129 -4.44 8.95 12.58
N VAL A 130 -4.49 7.62 12.36
CA VAL A 130 -3.28 6.79 12.31
C VAL A 130 -2.40 7.18 11.12
N TYR A 131 -2.98 7.22 9.92
CA TYR A 131 -2.27 7.60 8.71
C TYR A 131 -1.81 9.07 8.74
N PRO A 132 -2.67 10.05 9.08
CA PRO A 132 -2.24 11.44 9.13
C PRO A 132 -1.09 11.71 10.11
N VAL A 133 -1.12 11.11 11.28
CA VAL A 133 -0.04 11.25 12.28
C VAL A 133 1.26 10.62 11.77
N GLY A 134 1.21 9.38 11.28
CA GLY A 134 2.40 8.71 10.72
C GLY A 134 2.93 9.40 9.47
N GLY A 135 2.04 9.84 8.59
CA GLY A 135 2.39 10.58 7.38
C GLY A 135 2.97 11.97 7.68
N HIS A 136 2.48 12.63 8.74
CA HIS A 136 3.06 13.90 9.19
C HIS A 136 4.51 13.73 9.64
N TRP A 137 4.82 12.67 10.37
CA TRP A 137 6.19 12.40 10.81
C TRP A 137 7.19 12.33 9.66
N ILE A 138 6.75 11.87 8.48
CA ILE A 138 7.60 11.59 7.31
C ILE A 138 7.52 12.72 6.28
N TRP A 139 6.29 13.14 5.89
CA TRP A 139 6.05 14.08 4.80
C TRP A 139 5.55 15.44 5.23
N GLY A 140 4.98 15.54 6.44
CA GLY A 140 4.42 16.78 6.97
C GLY A 140 5.41 17.65 7.75
N GLY A 141 6.72 17.32 7.73
CA GLY A 141 7.74 18.05 8.49
C GLY A 141 7.90 17.63 9.95
N GLY A 142 7.31 16.49 10.35
CA GLY A 142 7.40 15.95 11.70
C GLY A 142 8.77 15.40 12.07
N TRP A 143 8.89 14.76 13.23
CA TRP A 143 10.17 14.40 13.86
C TRP A 143 11.05 13.47 13.01
N LEU A 144 10.48 12.52 12.24
CA LEU A 144 11.27 11.65 11.36
C LEU A 144 11.87 12.46 10.18
N SER A 145 11.07 13.33 9.57
CA SER A 145 11.54 14.24 8.52
C SER A 145 12.69 15.12 9.04
N GLN A 146 12.57 15.67 10.26
CA GLN A 146 13.58 16.48 10.90
C GLN A 146 14.88 15.71 11.19
N LEU A 147 14.82 14.39 11.34
CA LEU A 147 15.97 13.49 11.45
C LEU A 147 16.59 13.08 10.10
N GLY A 148 16.00 13.51 8.99
CA GLY A 148 16.45 13.14 7.65
C GLY A 148 15.97 11.77 7.17
N PHE A 149 14.89 11.24 7.75
CA PHE A 149 14.27 9.99 7.27
C PHE A 149 13.73 10.18 5.88
N HIS A 150 14.13 9.31 4.95
CA HIS A 150 13.73 9.35 3.55
C HIS A 150 12.70 8.26 3.25
N ASP A 151 11.54 8.66 2.80
CA ASP A 151 10.51 7.79 2.23
C ASP A 151 9.84 8.54 1.08
N PHE A 152 10.30 8.27 -0.14
CA PHE A 152 9.92 9.06 -1.31
C PHE A 152 8.42 8.96 -1.59
N ALA A 153 7.89 7.75 -1.70
CA ALA A 153 6.50 7.56 -2.12
C ALA A 153 5.64 6.76 -1.13
N GLY A 154 6.17 6.26 0.01
CA GLY A 154 5.33 5.73 1.07
C GLY A 154 5.50 4.25 1.41
N SER A 155 6.69 3.65 1.24
CA SER A 155 6.91 2.32 1.83
C SER A 155 6.55 2.33 3.31
N THR A 156 7.01 3.32 4.06
CA THR A 156 6.73 3.44 5.50
C THR A 156 5.42 4.16 5.75
N ALA A 157 5.24 5.35 5.16
CA ALA A 157 4.08 6.21 5.42
C ALA A 157 2.74 5.53 5.07
N VAL A 158 2.71 4.70 4.04
CA VAL A 158 1.51 4.01 3.57
C VAL A 158 1.54 2.52 3.90
N HIS A 159 2.56 1.80 3.38
CA HIS A 159 2.58 0.34 3.41
C HIS A 159 2.93 -0.24 4.77
N MET A 160 3.93 0.29 5.47
CA MET A 160 4.22 -0.15 6.85
C MET A 160 3.08 0.19 7.80
N VAL A 161 2.51 1.39 7.70
CA VAL A 161 1.35 1.80 8.52
C VAL A 161 0.17 0.84 8.28
N GLY A 162 -0.20 0.60 7.01
CA GLY A 162 -1.24 -0.35 6.66
C GLY A 162 -0.91 -1.79 7.09
N GLY A 163 0.32 -2.25 6.85
CA GLY A 163 0.78 -3.60 7.19
C GLY A 163 0.82 -3.86 8.69
N LEU A 164 1.25 -2.88 9.50
CA LEU A 164 1.23 -2.97 10.97
C LEU A 164 -0.20 -3.01 11.52
N CYS A 165 -1.09 -2.14 11.02
CA CYS A 165 -2.50 -2.18 11.36
C CYS A 165 -3.15 -3.52 10.96
N ALA A 166 -2.78 -4.06 9.80
CA ALA A 166 -3.21 -5.37 9.32
C ALA A 166 -2.76 -6.50 10.24
N LEU A 167 -1.51 -6.50 10.69
CA LEU A 167 -0.96 -7.47 11.63
C LEU A 167 -1.72 -7.47 12.97
N ILE A 168 -1.91 -6.29 13.54
CA ILE A 168 -2.64 -6.11 14.81
C ILE A 168 -4.11 -6.53 14.62
N GLY A 169 -4.76 -6.06 13.57
CA GLY A 169 -6.15 -6.39 13.26
C GLY A 169 -6.37 -7.88 13.05
N ALA A 170 -5.53 -8.55 12.24
CA ALA A 170 -5.60 -9.99 12.02
C ALA A 170 -5.42 -10.80 13.32
N LYS A 171 -4.49 -10.37 14.18
CA LYS A 171 -4.28 -10.99 15.50
C LYS A 171 -5.49 -10.83 16.41
N MET A 172 -6.10 -9.65 16.42
CA MET A 172 -7.28 -9.35 17.28
C MET A 172 -8.54 -10.09 16.85
N VAL A 173 -8.82 -10.18 15.55
CA VAL A 173 -10.01 -10.91 15.05
C VAL A 173 -9.83 -12.43 15.07
N GLY A 174 -8.59 -12.91 15.18
CA GLY A 174 -8.26 -14.33 15.20
C GLY A 174 -8.33 -14.99 13.82
N PRO A 175 -8.02 -16.29 13.74
CA PRO A 175 -8.00 -17.02 12.49
C PRO A 175 -9.40 -17.38 11.97
N ARG A 176 -9.51 -17.60 10.66
CA ARG A 176 -10.71 -18.18 10.03
C ARG A 176 -10.99 -19.57 10.59
N ILE A 177 -12.25 -19.92 10.68
CA ILE A 177 -12.68 -21.26 11.13
C ILE A 177 -12.03 -22.33 10.23
N GLY A 178 -11.33 -23.27 10.85
CA GLY A 178 -10.63 -24.35 10.16
C GLY A 178 -9.24 -23.99 9.61
N LYS A 179 -8.73 -22.79 9.86
CA LYS A 179 -7.38 -22.39 9.43
C LYS A 179 -6.29 -23.18 10.15
N TYR A 180 -6.46 -23.46 11.42
CA TYR A 180 -5.51 -24.28 12.20
C TYR A 180 -6.21 -25.49 12.77
N THR A 181 -5.50 -26.64 12.73
CA THR A 181 -5.91 -27.88 13.41
C THR A 181 -5.75 -27.73 14.92
N LYS A 182 -6.29 -28.70 15.68
CA LYS A 182 -6.10 -28.76 17.15
C LYS A 182 -4.61 -28.85 17.54
N ASP A 183 -3.79 -29.48 16.69
CA ASP A 183 -2.33 -29.61 16.88
C ASP A 183 -1.57 -28.38 16.36
N GLY A 184 -2.26 -27.32 15.97
CA GLY A 184 -1.68 -26.06 15.49
C GLY A 184 -1.10 -26.11 14.07
N LYS A 185 -1.40 -27.14 13.26
CA LYS A 185 -0.99 -27.20 11.86
C LYS A 185 -1.86 -26.28 11.01
N ALA A 186 -1.24 -25.49 10.14
CA ALA A 186 -1.95 -24.59 9.24
C ALA A 186 -2.59 -25.39 8.07
N ASN A 187 -3.85 -25.10 7.78
CA ASN A 187 -4.56 -25.58 6.61
C ASN A 187 -4.61 -24.52 5.52
N ALA A 188 -4.47 -24.91 4.27
CA ALA A 188 -4.68 -24.03 3.14
C ALA A 188 -6.20 -23.71 2.99
N ILE A 189 -6.54 -22.45 2.86
CA ILE A 189 -7.89 -21.98 2.50
C ILE A 189 -7.74 -21.21 1.18
N PRO A 190 -7.82 -21.89 0.03
CA PRO A 190 -7.56 -21.25 -1.27
C PRO A 190 -8.61 -20.21 -1.62
N GLY A 191 -8.17 -19.17 -2.36
CA GLY A 191 -9.04 -18.22 -3.02
C GLY A 191 -9.86 -18.88 -4.13
N HIS A 192 -10.91 -18.20 -4.56
CA HIS A 192 -11.82 -18.77 -5.58
C HIS A 192 -11.45 -18.42 -7.02
N SER A 193 -10.60 -17.40 -7.25
CA SER A 193 -10.27 -16.93 -8.60
C SER A 193 -8.87 -16.34 -8.69
N LEU A 194 -7.88 -17.18 -9.05
CA LEU A 194 -6.52 -16.71 -9.31
C LEU A 194 -6.44 -15.75 -10.50
N THR A 195 -7.34 -15.89 -11.49
CA THR A 195 -7.40 -14.97 -12.64
C THR A 195 -7.82 -13.56 -12.22
N LEU A 196 -8.78 -13.45 -11.30
CA LEU A 196 -9.19 -12.16 -10.75
C LEU A 196 -8.07 -11.54 -9.90
N ALA A 197 -7.40 -12.35 -9.07
CA ALA A 197 -6.24 -11.91 -8.30
C ALA A 197 -5.11 -11.42 -9.21
N ALA A 198 -4.81 -12.15 -10.29
CA ALA A 198 -3.79 -11.75 -11.26
C ALA A 198 -4.14 -10.43 -11.96
N LEU A 199 -5.41 -10.26 -12.40
CA LEU A 199 -5.86 -9.00 -12.99
C LEU A 199 -5.68 -7.84 -12.01
N GLY A 200 -6.08 -8.03 -10.76
CA GLY A 200 -5.86 -7.02 -9.71
C GLY A 200 -4.39 -6.67 -9.50
N CYS A 201 -3.51 -7.67 -9.53
CA CYS A 201 -2.08 -7.47 -9.42
C CYS A 201 -1.50 -6.65 -10.59
N PHE A 202 -1.93 -6.92 -11.84
CA PHE A 202 -1.53 -6.12 -13.00
C PHE A 202 -2.03 -4.67 -12.92
N ILE A 203 -3.26 -4.46 -12.45
CA ILE A 203 -3.79 -3.12 -12.21
C ILE A 203 -2.94 -2.39 -11.15
N LEU A 204 -2.61 -3.04 -10.04
CA LEU A 204 -1.76 -2.46 -9.01
C LEU A 204 -0.37 -2.11 -9.55
N TRP A 205 0.26 -2.98 -10.31
CA TRP A 205 1.58 -2.72 -10.92
C TRP A 205 1.52 -1.52 -11.87
N PHE A 206 0.54 -1.49 -12.76
CA PHE A 206 0.33 -0.37 -13.68
C PHE A 206 0.12 0.95 -12.92
N CYS A 207 -0.73 0.94 -11.91
CA CYS A 207 -1.01 2.14 -11.10
C CYS A 207 0.18 2.57 -10.25
N TRP A 208 1.13 1.66 -9.96
CA TRP A 208 2.34 1.98 -9.19
C TRP A 208 3.28 2.93 -9.93
N PHE A 209 3.22 2.97 -11.24
CA PHE A 209 3.90 4.02 -12.00
C PHE A 209 3.39 5.41 -11.65
N GLY A 210 2.09 5.54 -11.38
CA GLY A 210 1.53 6.78 -10.84
C GLY A 210 1.86 6.98 -9.36
N PHE A 211 1.80 5.92 -8.56
CA PHE A 211 2.11 5.97 -7.14
C PHE A 211 3.54 6.47 -6.89
N ASN A 212 4.54 5.85 -7.49
CA ASN A 212 5.94 6.24 -7.35
C ASN A 212 6.31 7.41 -8.28
N GLY A 213 6.02 7.32 -9.57
CA GLY A 213 6.45 8.32 -10.54
C GLY A 213 5.86 9.69 -10.29
N CYS A 214 4.54 9.77 -10.02
CA CYS A 214 3.90 11.06 -9.78
C CYS A 214 4.21 11.64 -8.38
N SER A 215 4.91 10.90 -7.51
CA SER A 215 5.40 11.42 -6.22
C SER A 215 6.54 12.44 -6.38
N THR A 216 7.09 12.61 -7.58
CA THR A 216 7.93 13.79 -7.92
C THR A 216 7.15 15.11 -7.79
N VAL A 217 5.83 15.05 -7.85
CA VAL A 217 4.88 16.18 -7.85
C VAL A 217 5.22 17.30 -8.83
N SER A 218 6.17 17.06 -9.72
CA SER A 218 6.61 17.94 -10.80
C SER A 218 7.14 17.15 -11.98
N MET A 219 7.02 17.71 -13.18
CA MET A 219 7.65 17.25 -14.42
C MET A 219 8.31 18.43 -15.15
N THR A 220 8.77 19.42 -14.38
CA THR A 220 9.45 20.61 -14.90
C THR A 220 10.93 20.55 -14.58
N GLY A 221 11.76 20.76 -15.63
CA GLY A 221 13.23 20.73 -15.55
C GLY A 221 13.83 19.36 -15.87
N ASP A 222 15.00 19.37 -16.51
CA ASP A 222 15.66 18.16 -17.03
C ASP A 222 15.99 17.15 -15.90
N GLU A 223 16.42 17.62 -14.76
CA GLU A 223 16.73 16.79 -13.59
C GLU A 223 15.49 16.00 -13.12
N THR A 224 14.35 16.68 -13.02
CA THR A 224 13.08 16.04 -12.64
C THR A 224 12.64 15.02 -13.67
N LEU A 225 12.79 15.32 -14.97
CA LEU A 225 12.45 14.38 -16.05
C LEU A 225 13.32 13.11 -16.02
N VAL A 226 14.62 13.27 -15.79
CA VAL A 226 15.55 12.15 -15.65
C VAL A 226 15.18 11.31 -14.42
N ASN A 227 14.96 11.96 -13.27
CA ASN A 227 14.59 11.26 -12.03
C ASN A 227 13.26 10.52 -12.15
N ALA A 228 12.21 11.16 -12.68
CA ALA A 228 10.93 10.50 -12.92
C ALA A 228 11.06 9.27 -13.82
N SER A 229 11.88 9.36 -14.87
CA SER A 229 12.15 8.24 -15.78
C SER A 229 12.88 7.10 -15.06
N LEU A 230 13.85 7.42 -14.20
CA LEU A 230 14.57 6.46 -13.37
C LEU A 230 13.64 5.75 -12.38
N ILE A 231 12.74 6.49 -11.72
CA ILE A 231 11.74 5.96 -10.80
C ILE A 231 10.85 4.90 -11.48
N PHE A 232 10.41 5.14 -12.72
CA PHE A 232 9.64 4.16 -13.50
C PHE A 232 10.43 2.87 -13.73
N VAL A 233 11.70 3.00 -14.13
CA VAL A 233 12.58 1.83 -14.37
C VAL A 233 12.82 1.06 -13.07
N ASN A 234 13.16 1.74 -11.97
CA ASN A 234 13.43 1.14 -10.67
C ASN A 234 12.19 0.42 -10.12
N THR A 235 11.02 1.07 -10.20
CA THR A 235 9.74 0.49 -9.79
C THR A 235 9.44 -0.79 -10.55
N ASN A 236 9.56 -0.76 -11.88
CA ASN A 236 9.33 -1.94 -12.72
C ASN A 236 10.33 -3.07 -12.46
N LEU A 237 11.60 -2.73 -12.33
CA LEU A 237 12.68 -3.70 -12.17
C LEU A 237 12.60 -4.43 -10.83
N ALA A 238 12.39 -3.71 -9.73
CA ALA A 238 12.25 -4.33 -8.41
C ALA A 238 11.07 -5.31 -8.36
N ALA A 239 9.93 -4.93 -8.92
CA ALA A 239 8.76 -5.80 -9.03
C ALA A 239 9.04 -7.05 -9.87
N ALA A 240 9.67 -6.89 -11.03
CA ALA A 240 9.99 -7.99 -11.93
C ALA A 240 10.97 -8.99 -11.29
N VAL A 241 12.03 -8.49 -10.65
CA VAL A 241 13.02 -9.32 -9.95
C VAL A 241 12.37 -10.08 -8.80
N ALA A 242 11.59 -9.41 -7.95
CA ALA A 242 10.90 -10.07 -6.83
C ALA A 242 9.94 -11.16 -7.32
N THR A 243 9.21 -10.91 -8.40
CA THR A 243 8.33 -11.88 -9.05
C THR A 243 9.10 -13.14 -9.47
N CYS A 244 10.22 -12.95 -10.18
CA CYS A 244 11.07 -14.05 -10.64
C CYS A 244 11.66 -14.84 -9.46
N VAL A 245 12.13 -14.15 -8.43
CA VAL A 245 12.71 -14.76 -7.23
C VAL A 245 11.68 -15.64 -6.53
N VAL A 246 10.47 -15.14 -6.29
CA VAL A 246 9.40 -15.91 -5.63
C VAL A 246 8.99 -17.11 -6.47
N MET A 247 8.87 -16.96 -7.79
CA MET A 247 8.60 -18.07 -8.69
C MET A 247 9.68 -19.16 -8.59
N ILE A 248 10.96 -18.77 -8.61
CA ILE A 248 12.09 -19.72 -8.52
C ILE A 248 12.09 -20.45 -7.16
N ILE A 249 11.91 -19.72 -6.05
CA ILE A 249 11.87 -20.27 -4.70
C ILE A 249 10.73 -21.28 -4.58
N THR A 250 9.52 -20.92 -4.99
CA THR A 250 8.35 -21.78 -4.89
C THR A 250 8.49 -23.01 -5.79
N TRP A 251 8.99 -22.83 -7.01
CA TRP A 251 9.25 -23.94 -7.94
C TRP A 251 10.28 -24.93 -7.38
N SER A 252 11.38 -24.41 -6.84
CA SER A 252 12.43 -25.26 -6.25
C SER A 252 11.91 -26.05 -5.05
N ARG A 253 11.11 -25.43 -4.18
CA ARG A 253 10.61 -26.05 -2.92
C ARG A 253 9.42 -26.96 -3.15
N TYR A 254 8.47 -26.58 -3.99
CA TYR A 254 7.19 -27.27 -4.17
C TYR A 254 7.11 -28.06 -5.48
N LYS A 255 8.20 -28.08 -6.29
CA LYS A 255 8.29 -28.73 -7.61
C LYS A 255 7.34 -28.18 -8.67
N LYS A 256 6.64 -27.10 -8.36
CA LYS A 256 5.79 -26.31 -9.26
C LYS A 256 5.73 -24.87 -8.76
N PRO A 257 5.64 -23.87 -9.66
CA PRO A 257 5.49 -22.48 -9.25
C PRO A 257 4.13 -22.27 -8.58
N ASP A 258 4.08 -21.42 -7.54
CA ASP A 258 2.85 -21.02 -6.88
C ASP A 258 2.42 -19.66 -7.40
N VAL A 259 1.24 -19.61 -8.04
CA VAL A 259 0.73 -18.39 -8.65
C VAL A 259 0.44 -17.32 -7.60
N SER A 260 -0.22 -17.68 -6.50
CA SER A 260 -0.63 -16.71 -5.47
C SER A 260 0.59 -16.08 -4.78
N MET A 261 1.61 -16.90 -4.47
CA MET A 261 2.86 -16.40 -3.91
C MET A 261 3.63 -15.52 -4.92
N THR A 262 3.63 -15.89 -6.21
CA THR A 262 4.29 -15.12 -7.26
C THR A 262 3.63 -13.75 -7.44
N LEU A 263 2.30 -13.65 -7.36
CA LEU A 263 1.58 -12.38 -7.35
C LEU A 263 1.95 -11.54 -6.12
N ASN A 264 2.02 -12.14 -4.93
CA ASN A 264 2.50 -11.44 -3.74
C ASN A 264 3.98 -11.00 -3.86
N GLY A 265 4.79 -11.75 -4.60
CA GLY A 265 6.16 -11.38 -4.92
C GLY A 265 6.26 -10.07 -5.68
N SER A 266 5.41 -9.87 -6.70
CA SER A 266 5.38 -8.61 -7.45
C SER A 266 4.98 -7.43 -6.56
N LEU A 267 3.96 -7.61 -5.73
CA LEU A 267 3.52 -6.58 -4.79
C LEU A 267 4.59 -6.24 -3.75
N ALA A 268 5.28 -7.25 -3.22
CA ALA A 268 6.38 -7.04 -2.27
C ALA A 268 7.54 -6.25 -2.88
N GLY A 269 7.90 -6.52 -4.14
CA GLY A 269 8.90 -5.76 -4.89
C GLY A 269 8.50 -4.30 -5.11
N LEU A 270 7.23 -4.07 -5.44
CA LEU A 270 6.66 -2.72 -5.59
C LEU A 270 6.69 -1.95 -4.27
N VAL A 271 6.28 -2.57 -3.18
CA VAL A 271 6.31 -1.96 -1.85
C VAL A 271 7.75 -1.64 -1.41
N ALA A 272 8.68 -2.58 -1.57
CA ALA A 272 10.06 -2.42 -1.12
C ALA A 272 10.77 -1.25 -1.79
N ILE A 273 10.55 -1.05 -3.10
CA ILE A 273 11.23 0.00 -3.86
C ILE A 273 10.64 1.39 -3.61
N THR A 274 9.42 1.48 -3.10
CA THR A 274 8.63 2.71 -3.04
C THR A 274 9.28 3.82 -2.22
N ALA A 275 10.02 3.51 -1.13
CA ALA A 275 10.72 4.52 -0.33
C ALA A 275 11.98 5.09 -1.01
N GLY A 276 12.69 4.26 -1.75
CA GLY A 276 13.99 4.61 -2.32
C GLY A 276 14.05 4.59 -3.84
N CYS A 277 12.89 4.59 -4.52
CA CYS A 277 12.86 4.50 -5.97
C CYS A 277 13.55 5.66 -6.70
N ASP A 278 13.69 6.81 -6.05
CA ASP A 278 14.40 7.99 -6.52
C ASP A 278 15.89 8.03 -6.12
N ALA A 279 16.28 7.21 -5.13
CA ALA A 279 17.56 7.28 -4.46
C ALA A 279 18.55 6.17 -4.86
N VAL A 280 18.11 5.18 -5.63
CA VAL A 280 18.94 4.05 -6.09
C VAL A 280 19.04 4.02 -7.62
N ASP A 281 20.10 3.39 -8.10
CA ASP A 281 20.24 3.04 -9.51
C ASP A 281 19.48 1.72 -9.85
N PRO A 282 19.35 1.31 -11.10
CA PRO A 282 18.67 0.07 -11.48
C PRO A 282 19.27 -1.19 -10.85
N PHE A 283 20.58 -1.21 -10.59
CA PHE A 283 21.22 -2.34 -9.91
C PHE A 283 20.79 -2.43 -8.45
N GLY A 284 20.74 -1.31 -7.74
CA GLY A 284 20.18 -1.21 -6.39
C GLY A 284 18.71 -1.63 -6.34
N ALA A 285 17.90 -1.19 -7.32
CA ALA A 285 16.50 -1.61 -7.44
C ALA A 285 16.35 -3.13 -7.62
N ALA A 286 17.22 -3.76 -8.41
CA ALA A 286 17.24 -5.21 -8.58
C ALA A 286 17.59 -5.95 -7.27
N ILE A 287 18.54 -5.42 -6.48
CA ILE A 287 18.89 -5.98 -5.16
C ILE A 287 17.71 -5.85 -4.18
N ILE A 288 17.03 -4.70 -4.16
CA ILE A 288 15.83 -4.51 -3.35
C ILE A 288 14.76 -5.53 -3.72
N GLY A 289 14.49 -5.71 -5.03
CA GLY A 289 13.55 -6.72 -5.51
C GLY A 289 13.94 -8.15 -5.12
N LEU A 290 15.23 -8.49 -5.18
CA LEU A 290 15.75 -9.78 -4.74
C LEU A 290 15.44 -10.02 -3.24
N ILE A 291 15.77 -9.06 -2.39
CA ILE A 291 15.54 -9.14 -0.94
C ILE A 291 14.04 -9.23 -0.65
N ALA A 292 13.22 -8.41 -1.30
CA ALA A 292 11.76 -8.43 -1.15
C ALA A 292 11.15 -9.78 -1.51
N GLY A 293 11.64 -10.43 -2.56
CA GLY A 293 11.20 -11.78 -2.96
C GLY A 293 11.48 -12.83 -1.88
N PHE A 294 12.64 -12.80 -1.25
CA PHE A 294 12.93 -13.66 -0.09
C PHE A 294 12.06 -13.28 1.11
N ALA A 295 11.97 -12.00 1.43
CA ALA A 295 11.25 -11.50 2.59
C ALA A 295 9.76 -11.92 2.57
N VAL A 296 9.08 -11.81 1.43
CA VAL A 296 7.66 -12.17 1.33
C VAL A 296 7.43 -13.68 1.49
N VAL A 297 8.26 -14.54 0.90
CA VAL A 297 8.10 -16.01 1.03
C VAL A 297 8.27 -16.44 2.47
N PHE A 298 9.37 -16.05 3.09
CA PHE A 298 9.66 -16.42 4.48
C PHE A 298 8.76 -15.70 5.48
N GLY A 299 8.35 -14.45 5.17
CA GLY A 299 7.41 -13.68 5.96
C GLY A 299 6.03 -14.33 6.04
N VAL A 300 5.47 -14.77 4.91
CA VAL A 300 4.19 -15.51 4.88
C VAL A 300 4.28 -16.77 5.72
N GLU A 301 5.35 -17.57 5.55
CA GLU A 301 5.53 -18.79 6.34
C GLU A 301 5.68 -18.50 7.84
N PHE A 302 6.43 -17.47 8.20
CA PHE A 302 6.64 -17.08 9.59
C PHE A 302 5.34 -16.64 10.27
N ILE A 303 4.57 -15.76 9.61
CA ILE A 303 3.28 -15.28 10.12
C ILE A 303 2.31 -16.45 10.29
N ASP A 304 2.15 -17.25 9.25
CA ASP A 304 1.16 -18.35 9.25
C ASP A 304 1.56 -19.50 10.17
N GLN A 305 2.83 -19.96 10.10
CA GLN A 305 3.24 -21.18 10.79
C GLN A 305 3.79 -20.96 12.19
N LYS A 306 4.45 -19.81 12.45
CA LYS A 306 5.07 -19.51 13.75
C LYS A 306 4.19 -18.63 14.62
N LEU A 307 3.73 -17.48 14.08
CA LEU A 307 2.89 -16.55 14.83
C LEU A 307 1.44 -17.00 14.90
N LYS A 308 1.00 -17.93 14.04
CA LYS A 308 -0.40 -18.39 13.94
C LYS A 308 -1.38 -17.25 13.68
N ILE A 309 -0.98 -16.31 12.86
CA ILE A 309 -1.81 -15.20 12.42
C ILE A 309 -2.30 -15.52 11.02
N ASP A 310 -3.61 -15.58 10.83
CA ASP A 310 -4.23 -15.88 9.55
C ASP A 310 -4.31 -14.60 8.70
N ASP A 311 -3.52 -14.56 7.65
CA ASP A 311 -3.52 -13.49 6.64
C ASP A 311 -4.04 -14.04 5.30
N PRO A 312 -5.32 -13.86 4.99
CA PRO A 312 -5.96 -14.52 3.84
C PRO A 312 -5.34 -14.22 2.49
N VAL A 313 -4.79 -13.02 2.30
CA VAL A 313 -4.31 -12.54 1.00
C VAL A 313 -2.81 -12.22 0.99
N GLY A 314 -2.13 -12.36 2.13
CA GLY A 314 -0.71 -12.00 2.25
C GLY A 314 -0.46 -10.51 2.44
N SER A 315 -1.46 -9.74 2.84
CA SER A 315 -1.34 -8.28 3.03
C SER A 315 -0.23 -7.88 3.99
N ILE A 316 -0.09 -8.59 5.11
CA ILE A 316 0.93 -8.32 6.12
C ILE A 316 2.32 -8.57 5.52
N SER A 317 2.49 -9.71 4.88
CA SER A 317 3.79 -10.13 4.35
C SER A 317 4.23 -9.32 3.15
N ALA A 318 3.30 -8.85 2.33
CA ALA A 318 3.59 -8.03 1.16
C ALA A 318 3.84 -6.55 1.51
N ASN A 319 3.26 -6.04 2.61
CA ASN A 319 3.32 -4.62 2.94
C ASN A 319 4.17 -4.29 4.18
N PHE A 320 4.31 -5.20 5.14
CA PHE A 320 5.06 -4.93 6.38
C PHE A 320 6.53 -5.38 6.32
N TYR A 321 6.80 -6.58 5.79
CA TYR A 321 8.17 -7.09 5.75
C TYR A 321 9.08 -6.45 4.70
N PRO A 322 8.57 -6.06 3.51
CA PRO A 322 9.42 -5.45 2.50
C PRO A 322 9.76 -3.99 2.76
N THR A 323 9.04 -3.32 3.67
CA THR A 323 9.30 -1.93 4.05
C THR A 323 10.48 -1.80 4.98
#